data_6c8ea87960b498814d4ad42646b780ea
#
_entry.id   6c8ea87960b498814d4ad42646b780ea
#
_cell.length_a   1.000
_cell.length_b   1.000
_cell.length_c   1.000
_cell.angle_alpha   90.00
_cell.angle_beta   90.00
_cell.angle_gamma   90.00
#
_symmetry.space_group_name_H-M   'P 1'
#
loop_
_entity.id
_entity.type
_entity.pdbx_description
1 polymer ?
#
loop_
_entity_poly.entity_id
_entity_poly.type
_entity_poly.pdbx_seq_one_letter_code
_entity_poly.pdbx_strand_id
1 'polypeptide(L)'
;AGVYARTARIPAGVAVTGAEIKVATVLVLSGDATVFTGDGEIRLTGYHVIEASAGRKSAFLAHADTALTMLFASQARSVDEAEREFTDEFDALASRR
;
A
#
# COMPACT_ATOMS: atom_id res chain seq x y z
N ALA A 1 2.46 -10.62 -16.38
CA ALA A 1 3.91 -10.50 -16.55
C ALA A 1 4.68 -10.74 -15.25
N GLY A 2 4.10 -11.44 -14.29
CA GLY A 2 4.79 -11.79 -13.06
C GLY A 2 4.85 -10.69 -12.00
N VAL A 3 4.23 -9.54 -12.24
CA VAL A 3 4.16 -8.43 -11.28
C VAL A 3 2.73 -7.94 -11.18
N TYR A 4 2.25 -7.79 -9.96
CA TYR A 4 0.97 -7.15 -9.67
C TYR A 4 1.24 -5.73 -9.17
N ALA A 5 0.55 -4.77 -9.72
CA ALA A 5 0.63 -3.38 -9.28
C ALA A 5 -0.78 -2.80 -9.10
N ARG A 6 -0.96 -2.03 -8.04
CA ARG A 6 -2.22 -1.32 -7.82
C ARG A 6 -1.95 0.05 -7.21
N THR A 7 -2.76 1.03 -7.58
CA THR A 7 -2.64 2.38 -7.05
C THR A 7 -3.90 2.75 -6.28
N ALA A 8 -3.72 3.24 -5.07
CA ALA A 8 -4.77 3.85 -4.28
C ALA A 8 -4.54 5.35 -4.27
N ARG A 9 -5.61 6.13 -4.47
CA ARG A 9 -5.56 7.58 -4.37
C ARG A 9 -6.19 7.99 -3.07
N ILE A 10 -5.46 8.73 -2.26
CA ILE A 10 -5.87 9.15 -0.93
C ILE A 10 -6.06 10.65 -0.96
N PRO A 11 -7.30 11.15 -0.88
CA PRO A 11 -7.54 12.60 -0.87
C PRO A 11 -6.94 13.27 0.37
N ALA A 12 -6.61 14.54 0.24
CA ALA A 12 -6.11 15.35 1.35
C ALA A 12 -7.04 15.24 2.57
N GLY A 13 -6.46 15.04 3.74
CA GLY A 13 -7.19 14.93 5.00
C GLY A 13 -7.76 13.55 5.31
N VAL A 14 -7.59 12.58 4.40
CA VAL A 14 -8.11 11.22 4.59
C VAL A 14 -7.01 10.32 5.15
N ALA A 15 -7.38 9.51 6.13
CA ALA A 15 -6.50 8.49 6.68
C ALA A 15 -6.98 7.10 6.23
N VAL A 16 -6.06 6.24 5.88
CA VAL A 16 -6.35 4.85 5.52
C VAL A 16 -5.44 3.92 6.29
N THR A 17 -5.97 2.76 6.68
CA THR A 17 -5.19 1.69 7.26
C THR A 17 -5.04 0.61 6.20
N GLY A 18 -3.81 0.27 5.88
CA GLY A 18 -3.53 -0.80 4.93
C GLY A 18 -3.77 -2.17 5.54
N ALA A 19 -3.93 -3.18 4.70
CA ALA A 19 -4.01 -4.57 5.12
C ALA A 19 -2.62 -5.07 5.52
N GLU A 20 -2.58 -6.10 6.36
CA GLU A 20 -1.32 -6.78 6.67
C GLU A 20 -0.80 -7.48 5.42
N ILE A 21 0.46 -7.23 5.08
CA ILE A 21 1.08 -7.69 3.83
C ILE A 21 1.80 -9.02 4.06
N LYS A 22 1.48 -10.04 3.26
CA LYS A 22 2.10 -11.37 3.36
C LYS A 22 3.41 -11.49 2.57
N VAL A 23 3.63 -10.63 1.60
CA VAL A 23 4.78 -10.71 0.70
C VAL A 23 5.56 -9.40 0.71
N ALA A 24 6.84 -9.49 0.40
CA ALA A 24 7.66 -8.28 0.24
C ALA A 24 7.12 -7.44 -0.92
N THR A 25 6.98 -6.16 -0.68
CA THR A 25 6.30 -5.23 -1.58
C THR A 25 7.13 -3.96 -1.75
N VAL A 26 7.08 -3.38 -2.94
CA VAL A 26 7.61 -2.04 -3.16
C VAL A 26 6.43 -1.07 -3.16
N LEU A 27 6.55 -0.01 -2.37
CA LEU A 27 5.56 1.06 -2.30
C LEU A 27 6.12 2.29 -2.98
N VAL A 28 5.33 2.89 -3.87
CA VAL A 28 5.67 4.16 -4.51
C VAL A 28 4.66 5.20 -4.04
N LEU A 29 5.13 6.18 -3.30
CA LEU A 29 4.29 7.25 -2.76
C LEU A 29 4.58 8.55 -3.51
N SER A 30 3.53 9.21 -3.97
CA SER A 30 3.64 10.52 -4.61
C SER A 30 2.60 11.46 -4.01
N GLY A 31 3.06 12.47 -3.30
CA GLY A 31 2.18 13.44 -2.64
C GLY A 31 2.76 13.96 -1.34
N ASP A 32 1.95 14.00 -0.30
CA ASP A 32 2.36 14.43 1.04
C ASP A 32 1.55 13.63 2.05
N ALA A 33 2.21 12.73 2.76
CA ALA A 33 1.53 11.87 3.73
C ALA A 33 2.43 11.51 4.89
N THR A 34 1.81 11.26 6.04
CA THR A 34 2.49 10.66 7.18
C THR A 34 2.21 9.16 7.16
N VAL A 35 3.26 8.37 7.26
CA VAL A 35 3.20 6.91 7.29
C VAL A 35 3.43 6.45 8.72
N PHE A 36 2.49 5.69 9.25
CA PHE A 36 2.56 5.13 10.60
C PHE A 36 2.85 3.64 10.51
N THR A 37 3.88 3.21 11.22
CA THR A 37 4.27 1.80 11.29
C THR A 37 4.42 1.40 12.76
N GLY A 38 4.70 0.12 13.02
CA GLY A 38 4.98 -0.34 14.38
C GLY A 38 6.20 0.33 15.02
N ASP A 39 7.10 0.88 14.22
CA ASP A 39 8.33 1.53 14.69
C ASP A 39 8.20 3.04 14.87
N GLY A 40 7.04 3.61 14.54
CA GLY A 40 6.82 5.05 14.66
C GLY A 40 6.17 5.65 13.43
N GLU A 41 6.41 6.93 13.20
CA GLU A 41 5.83 7.64 12.08
C GLU A 41 6.87 8.47 11.34
N ILE A 42 6.63 8.68 10.05
CA ILE A 42 7.46 9.54 9.21
C ILE A 42 6.59 10.28 8.20
N ARG A 43 6.86 11.57 8.01
CA ARG A 43 6.20 12.36 6.97
C ARG A 43 7.05 12.33 5.70
N LEU A 44 6.41 11.96 4.58
CA LEU A 44 7.04 11.88 3.26
C LEU A 44 6.36 12.86 2.33
N THR A 45 7.15 13.72 1.70
CA THR A 45 6.67 14.73 0.75
C THR A 45 7.34 14.51 -0.59
N GLY A 46 6.59 14.60 -1.68
CA GLY A 46 7.08 14.39 -3.02
C GLY A 46 6.99 12.94 -3.44
N TYR A 47 8.04 12.42 -4.03
CA TYR A 47 8.08 11.07 -4.60
C TYR A 47 9.05 10.20 -3.79
N HIS A 48 8.54 9.07 -3.32
CA HIS A 48 9.33 8.13 -2.51
C HIS A 48 9.07 6.70 -2.94
N VAL A 49 10.13 5.90 -2.98
CA VAL A 49 10.05 4.46 -3.19
C VAL A 49 10.47 3.79 -1.89
N ILE A 50 9.59 2.95 -1.36
CA ILE A 50 9.76 2.35 -0.04
C ILE A 50 9.69 0.84 -0.16
N GLU A 51 10.65 0.13 0.43
CA GLU A 51 10.59 -1.32 0.56
C GLU A 51 9.78 -1.67 1.80
N ALA A 52 8.83 -2.57 1.65
CA ALA A 52 8.03 -3.06 2.76
C ALA A 52 8.20 -4.57 2.87
N SER A 53 8.71 -5.03 4.01
CA SER A 53 8.86 -6.46 4.26
C SER A 53 7.51 -7.12 4.51
N ALA A 54 7.45 -8.45 4.29
CA ALA A 54 6.27 -9.24 4.62
C ALA A 54 5.94 -9.14 6.12
N GLY A 55 4.67 -9.28 6.45
CA GLY A 55 4.20 -9.24 7.84
C GLY A 55 3.99 -7.84 8.40
N ARG A 56 4.02 -6.81 7.57
CA ARG A 56 3.83 -5.43 8.02
C ARG A 56 2.41 -4.93 7.73
N LYS A 57 1.96 -4.06 8.63
CA LYS A 57 0.72 -3.31 8.47
C LYS A 57 1.03 -1.83 8.71
N SER A 58 0.56 -0.97 7.81
CA SER A 58 0.85 0.46 7.87
C SER A 58 -0.43 1.27 7.75
N ALA A 59 -0.41 2.49 8.29
CA ALA A 59 -1.48 3.46 8.10
C ALA A 59 -0.90 4.70 7.44
N PHE A 60 -1.74 5.41 6.69
CA PHE A 60 -1.33 6.61 5.95
C PHE A 60 -2.32 7.72 6.21
N LEU A 61 -1.80 8.92 6.50
CA LEU A 61 -2.62 10.13 6.61
C LEU A 61 -2.16 11.10 5.52
N ALA A 62 -3.00 11.36 4.54
CA ALA A 62 -2.66 12.28 3.46
C ALA A 62 -2.86 13.73 3.90
N HIS A 63 -1.84 14.56 3.70
CA HIS A 63 -1.89 16.00 3.94
C HIS A 63 -2.23 16.76 2.67
N ALA A 64 -2.01 16.13 1.52
CA ALA A 64 -2.43 16.58 0.20
C ALA A 64 -2.89 15.34 -0.56
N ASP A 65 -3.48 15.50 -1.73
CA ASP A 65 -3.87 14.37 -2.55
C ASP A 65 -2.63 13.53 -2.84
N THR A 66 -2.67 12.25 -2.47
CA THR A 66 -1.52 11.35 -2.51
C THR A 66 -1.88 10.09 -3.28
N ALA A 67 -0.98 9.64 -4.14
CA ALA A 67 -1.09 8.35 -4.82
C ALA A 67 -0.12 7.36 -4.16
N LEU A 68 -0.62 6.19 -3.84
CA LEU A 68 0.18 5.11 -3.27
C LEU A 68 0.06 3.89 -4.18
N THR A 69 1.16 3.50 -4.79
CA THR A 69 1.22 2.34 -5.68
C THR A 69 1.96 1.21 -4.98
N MET A 70 1.37 0.03 -4.99
CA MET A 70 1.96 -1.18 -4.41
C MET A 70 2.31 -2.13 -5.54
N LEU A 71 3.53 -2.68 -5.50
CA LEU A 71 4.01 -3.62 -6.51
C LEU A 71 4.59 -4.85 -5.81
N PHE A 72 4.19 -6.03 -6.24
CA PHE A 72 4.79 -7.27 -5.75
C PHE A 72 4.77 -8.33 -6.85
N ALA A 73 5.69 -9.29 -6.73
CA ALA A 73 5.77 -10.40 -7.67
C ALA A 73 4.55 -11.31 -7.48
N SER A 74 3.93 -11.71 -8.58
CA SER A 74 2.73 -12.53 -8.52
C SER A 74 2.65 -13.46 -9.74
N GLN A 75 2.14 -14.67 -9.52
CA GLN A 75 1.78 -15.62 -10.56
C GLN A 75 0.27 -15.69 -10.75
N ALA A 76 -0.46 -14.82 -10.08
CA ALA A 76 -1.91 -14.81 -10.13
C ALA A 76 -2.44 -14.47 -11.52
N ARG A 77 -3.59 -15.02 -11.86
CA ARG A 77 -4.26 -14.80 -13.15
C ARG A 77 -5.41 -13.81 -13.05
N SER A 78 -5.75 -13.41 -11.83
CA SER A 78 -6.84 -12.47 -11.58
C SER A 78 -6.47 -11.56 -10.43
N VAL A 79 -7.21 -10.46 -10.30
CA VAL A 79 -7.03 -9.52 -9.19
C VAL A 79 -7.32 -10.21 -7.85
N ASP A 80 -8.35 -11.06 -7.79
CA ASP A 80 -8.68 -11.81 -6.57
C ASP A 80 -7.54 -12.71 -6.13
N GLU A 81 -6.94 -13.47 -7.06
CA GLU A 81 -5.81 -14.33 -6.73
C GLU A 81 -4.61 -13.50 -6.26
N ALA A 82 -4.32 -12.40 -6.94
CA ALA A 82 -3.21 -11.52 -6.54
C ALA A 82 -3.42 -10.95 -5.15
N GLU A 83 -4.62 -10.50 -4.83
CA GLU A 83 -4.94 -9.96 -3.52
C GLU A 83 -4.79 -11.00 -2.42
N ARG A 84 -5.16 -12.25 -2.68
CA ARG A 84 -5.01 -13.34 -1.73
C ARG A 84 -3.54 -13.73 -1.51
N GLU A 85 -2.69 -13.61 -2.54
CA GLU A 85 -1.25 -13.78 -2.38
C GLU A 85 -0.65 -12.66 -1.54
N PHE A 86 -1.18 -11.45 -1.68
CA PHE A 86 -0.68 -10.25 -1.03
C PHE A 86 -1.04 -10.21 0.46
N THR A 87 -2.27 -10.57 0.80
CA THR A 87 -2.76 -10.49 2.19
C THR A 87 -3.90 -11.45 2.45
N ASP A 88 -4.04 -11.90 3.70
CA ASP A 88 -5.22 -12.61 4.17
C ASP A 88 -6.37 -11.64 4.47
N GLU A 89 -6.09 -10.35 4.55
CA GLU A 89 -7.09 -9.32 4.81
C GLU A 89 -7.57 -8.67 3.51
N PHE A 90 -7.75 -9.46 2.44
CA PHE A 90 -8.05 -8.92 1.12
C PHE A 90 -9.35 -8.10 1.07
N ASP A 91 -10.28 -8.37 1.98
CA ASP A 91 -11.52 -7.58 2.07
C ASP A 91 -11.28 -6.15 2.57
N ALA A 92 -10.14 -5.91 3.23
CA ALA A 92 -9.77 -4.59 3.71
C ALA A 92 -9.09 -3.73 2.64
N LEU A 93 -8.76 -4.29 1.48
CA LEU A 93 -8.11 -3.55 0.41
C LEU A 93 -9.05 -2.51 -0.19
N ALA A 94 -8.49 -1.35 -0.58
CA ALA A 94 -9.26 -0.23 -1.10
C ALA A 94 -10.07 -0.60 -2.35
N SER A 95 -9.60 -1.55 -3.16
CA SER A 95 -10.31 -2.01 -4.36
C SER A 95 -11.62 -2.71 -4.06
N ARG A 96 -11.86 -3.08 -2.80
CA ARG A 96 -13.07 -3.79 -2.37
C ARG A 96 -14.04 -2.90 -1.61
N ARG A 97 -13.75 -1.63 -1.51
CA ARG A 97 -14.59 -0.67 -0.79
C ARG A 97 -15.40 0.21 -1.73
#